data_5a2e9e1dac296b7bc14972a97e9ea816
#
_entry.id   5a2e9e1dac296b7bc14972a97e9ea816
#
_cell.length_a   1.000
_cell.length_b   1.000
_cell.length_c   1.000
_cell.angle_alpha   90.00
_cell.angle_beta   90.00
_cell.angle_gamma   90.00
#
_symmetry.space_group_name_H-M   'P 1'
#
loop_
_entity.id
_entity.type
_entity.pdbx_description
1 polymer ?
#
loop_
_entity_poly.entity_id
_entity_poly.type
_entity_poly.pdbx_seq_one_letter_code
_entity_poly.pdbx_strand_id
1 'polypeptide(L)'
;MKIACTHCGQHYEIGPEYPGKRILCKICGKQFSIPDDMTGAERLEDSVNTLIARMTLDNQDGAVLRKMYDQAEKLLTREEKIQYIALQKKLFFNFSPDALVLTNRRVILLKTGVLGQIDVWDTIWRNILDARIQIGVLRSIITLHTNAGDVVIENLLKTPASRAYAILQEQEERTAEERRQREIEETRAASGGVIINSPPAVSSGAQSDCTAALKQLKELLENGLITQGEYEAKRQAILSRL
;
A
#
# COMPACT_ATOMS: atom_id res chain seq x y z
N MET A 1 4.18 -19.20 13.94
CA MET A 1 5.33 -19.27 14.87
C MET A 1 5.56 -20.72 15.22
N LYS A 2 6.81 -21.19 15.17
CA LYS A 2 7.14 -22.57 15.54
C LYS A 2 7.68 -22.59 16.97
N ILE A 3 7.09 -23.42 17.81
CA ILE A 3 7.53 -23.59 19.19
C ILE A 3 7.71 -25.07 19.49
N ALA A 4 8.57 -25.39 20.44
CA ALA A 4 8.76 -26.77 20.93
C ALA A 4 8.19 -26.92 22.33
N CYS A 5 7.54 -28.06 22.58
CA CYS A 5 7.12 -28.43 23.93
C CYS A 5 8.34 -28.56 24.85
N THR A 6 8.38 -27.84 25.95
CA THR A 6 9.49 -27.88 26.93
C THR A 6 9.68 -29.22 27.63
N HIS A 7 8.70 -30.14 27.51
CA HIS A 7 8.73 -31.44 28.17
C HIS A 7 9.14 -32.60 27.25
N CYS A 8 8.77 -32.55 25.96
CA CYS A 8 9.02 -33.65 25.01
C CYS A 8 9.64 -33.21 23.70
N GLY A 9 9.92 -31.94 23.51
CA GLY A 9 10.52 -31.42 22.27
C GLY A 9 9.61 -31.40 21.04
N GLN A 10 8.33 -31.79 21.17
CA GLN A 10 7.40 -31.76 20.03
C GLN A 10 7.20 -30.34 19.51
N HIS A 11 7.37 -30.15 18.20
CA HIS A 11 7.17 -28.86 17.53
C HIS A 11 5.70 -28.63 17.19
N TYR A 12 5.26 -27.39 17.37
CA TYR A 12 3.94 -26.88 17.04
C TYR A 12 4.03 -25.62 16.20
N GLU A 13 3.15 -25.48 15.22
CA GLU A 13 2.90 -24.21 14.57
C GLU A 13 1.70 -23.54 15.23
N ILE A 14 1.90 -22.36 15.77
CA ILE A 14 0.88 -21.59 16.49
C ILE A 14 0.66 -20.23 15.84
N GLY A 15 -0.59 -19.75 15.91
CA GLY A 15 -0.98 -18.43 15.42
C GLY A 15 -0.46 -17.28 16.26
N PRO A 16 -0.57 -16.04 15.78
CA PRO A 16 -0.09 -14.84 16.46
C PRO A 16 -0.87 -14.50 17.74
N GLU A 17 -2.01 -15.16 17.98
CA GLU A 17 -2.89 -14.92 19.14
C GLU A 17 -2.52 -15.73 20.40
N TYR A 18 -1.47 -16.55 20.36
CA TYR A 18 -1.10 -17.47 21.44
C TYR A 18 0.08 -17.05 22.34
N PRO A 19 0.88 -15.98 22.09
CA PRO A 19 1.92 -15.56 23.03
C PRO A 19 1.37 -15.38 24.45
N GLY A 20 2.11 -15.81 25.47
CA GLY A 20 1.73 -15.76 26.88
C GLY A 20 0.71 -16.79 27.34
N LYS A 21 0.11 -17.54 26.42
CA LYS A 21 -0.89 -18.56 26.80
C LYS A 21 -0.22 -19.90 27.17
N ARG A 22 -0.90 -20.66 28.02
CA ARG A 22 -0.56 -22.04 28.29
C ARG A 22 -1.33 -22.96 27.38
N ILE A 23 -0.63 -23.86 26.71
CA ILE A 23 -1.23 -24.89 25.87
C ILE A 23 -0.88 -26.29 26.35
N LEU A 24 -1.78 -27.22 26.02
CA LEU A 24 -1.58 -28.64 26.36
C LEU A 24 -0.86 -29.32 25.18
N CYS A 25 0.26 -29.97 25.49
CA CYS A 25 0.95 -30.78 24.49
C CYS A 25 0.13 -32.02 24.12
N LYS A 26 -0.24 -32.17 22.85
CA LYS A 26 -1.03 -33.33 22.36
C LYS A 26 -0.27 -34.65 22.43
N ILE A 27 1.06 -34.61 22.54
CA ILE A 27 1.89 -35.82 22.58
C ILE A 27 2.16 -36.29 24.01
N CYS A 28 2.61 -35.41 24.93
CA CYS A 28 2.95 -35.82 26.30
C CYS A 28 1.87 -35.43 27.33
N GLY A 29 0.80 -34.77 26.96
CA GLY A 29 -0.29 -34.37 27.85
C GLY A 29 0.06 -33.30 28.89
N LYS A 30 1.28 -32.77 28.88
CA LYS A 30 1.71 -31.72 29.83
C LYS A 30 1.43 -30.33 29.30
N GLN A 31 1.07 -29.41 30.20
CA GLN A 31 0.94 -28.01 29.90
C GLN A 31 2.32 -27.36 29.86
N PHE A 32 2.52 -26.49 28.86
CA PHE A 32 3.68 -25.62 28.80
C PHE A 32 3.24 -24.21 28.37
N SER A 33 3.97 -23.21 28.84
CA SER A 33 3.72 -21.82 28.53
C SER A 33 4.42 -21.44 27.23
N ILE A 34 3.71 -20.71 26.39
CA ILE A 34 4.30 -20.05 25.23
C ILE A 34 4.99 -18.79 25.75
N PRO A 35 6.29 -18.56 25.46
CA PRO A 35 6.98 -17.35 25.93
C PRO A 35 6.24 -16.09 25.45
N ASP A 36 6.06 -15.13 26.35
CA ASP A 36 5.55 -13.79 26.03
C ASP A 36 6.55 -12.99 25.19
N ASP A 37 7.80 -13.36 25.28
CA ASP A 37 8.97 -12.65 24.81
C ASP A 37 9.58 -13.26 23.55
N MET A 38 8.86 -13.13 22.42
CA MET A 38 9.63 -12.85 21.22
C MET A 38 9.96 -11.36 21.26
N THR A 39 11.23 -11.03 21.45
CA THR A 39 11.67 -9.64 21.36
C THR A 39 11.22 -9.05 20.03
N GLY A 40 10.93 -7.75 19.98
CA GLY A 40 10.52 -7.12 18.72
C GLY A 40 11.49 -7.41 17.56
N ALA A 41 12.77 -7.67 17.88
CA ALA A 41 13.82 -8.09 16.95
C ALA A 41 13.57 -9.49 16.35
N GLU A 42 13.20 -10.50 17.14
CA GLU A 42 12.92 -11.87 16.66
C GLU A 42 11.68 -11.92 15.78
N ARG A 43 10.63 -11.16 16.14
CA ARG A 43 9.44 -11.03 15.27
C ARG A 43 9.75 -10.34 13.94
N LEU A 44 10.65 -9.37 13.96
CA LEU A 44 11.07 -8.67 12.75
C LEU A 44 11.89 -9.60 11.86
N GLU A 45 12.83 -10.35 12.43
CA GLU A 45 13.64 -11.33 11.70
C GLU A 45 12.79 -12.45 11.08
N ASP A 46 11.82 -12.99 11.80
CA ASP A 46 10.90 -14.00 11.27
C ASP A 46 10.06 -13.45 10.11
N SER A 47 9.62 -12.19 10.19
CA SER A 47 8.89 -11.55 9.12
C SER A 47 9.76 -11.29 7.88
N VAL A 48 11.02 -10.89 8.08
CA VAL A 48 12.00 -10.69 7.01
C VAL A 48 12.36 -12.03 6.35
N ASN A 49 12.63 -13.07 7.14
CA ASN A 49 12.92 -14.41 6.62
C ASN A 49 11.75 -14.97 5.81
N THR A 50 10.51 -14.75 6.25
CA THR A 50 9.30 -15.13 5.51
C THR A 50 9.19 -14.36 4.19
N LEU A 51 9.46 -13.06 4.18
CA LEU A 51 9.45 -12.24 2.97
C LEU A 51 10.51 -12.73 1.97
N ILE A 52 11.75 -12.96 2.41
CA ILE A 52 12.83 -13.47 1.58
C ILE A 52 12.49 -14.87 1.04
N ALA A 53 11.96 -15.76 1.87
CA ALA A 53 11.54 -17.10 1.43
C ALA A 53 10.49 -17.03 0.32
N ARG A 54 9.50 -16.15 0.43
CA ARG A 54 8.50 -15.91 -0.63
C ARG A 54 9.13 -15.42 -1.93
N MET A 55 10.09 -14.48 -1.85
CA MET A 55 10.78 -13.96 -3.03
C MET A 55 11.73 -15.00 -3.65
N THR A 56 12.27 -15.92 -2.86
CA THR A 56 13.11 -17.03 -3.34
C THR A 56 12.29 -18.02 -4.19
N LEU A 57 10.98 -18.20 -3.90
CA LEU A 57 10.09 -19.00 -4.73
C LEU A 57 9.93 -18.46 -6.16
N ASP A 58 10.21 -17.17 -6.37
CA ASP A 58 10.22 -16.54 -7.69
C ASP A 58 11.53 -16.77 -8.47
N ASN A 59 12.30 -17.80 -8.11
CA ASN A 59 13.56 -18.20 -8.75
C ASN A 59 14.68 -17.15 -8.58
N GLN A 60 14.71 -16.50 -7.43
CA GLN A 60 15.76 -15.56 -7.02
C GLN A 60 16.70 -16.19 -5.99
N ASP A 61 17.95 -15.76 -5.97
CA ASP A 61 18.94 -16.22 -4.99
C ASP A 61 18.64 -15.63 -3.60
N GLY A 62 18.33 -16.50 -2.62
CA GLY A 62 17.97 -16.08 -1.27
C GLY A 62 19.08 -15.38 -0.51
N ALA A 63 20.35 -15.76 -0.72
CA ALA A 63 21.47 -15.11 -0.06
C ALA A 63 21.70 -13.69 -0.62
N VAL A 64 21.56 -13.54 -1.93
CA VAL A 64 21.63 -12.23 -2.59
C VAL A 64 20.44 -11.34 -2.18
N LEU A 65 19.22 -11.90 -2.11
CA LEU A 65 18.04 -11.20 -1.63
C LEU A 65 18.26 -10.67 -0.21
N ARG A 66 18.79 -11.50 0.70
CA ARG A 66 19.08 -11.08 2.07
C ARG A 66 20.07 -9.92 2.09
N LYS A 67 21.16 -10.01 1.33
CA LYS A 67 22.14 -8.93 1.22
C LYS A 67 21.52 -7.64 0.71
N MET A 68 20.67 -7.71 -0.33
CA MET A 68 19.99 -6.52 -0.88
C MET A 68 18.95 -5.97 0.10
N TYR A 69 18.26 -6.83 0.83
CA TYR A 69 17.34 -6.42 1.90
C TYR A 69 18.08 -5.63 2.98
N ASP A 70 19.18 -6.16 3.51
CA ASP A 70 19.98 -5.52 4.58
C ASP A 70 20.58 -4.17 4.13
N GLN A 71 20.85 -4.03 2.82
CA GLN A 71 21.29 -2.76 2.23
C GLN A 71 20.14 -1.75 2.10
N ALA A 72 19.00 -2.21 1.59
CA ALA A 72 17.82 -1.38 1.42
C ALA A 72 17.26 -0.92 2.78
N GLU A 73 17.24 -1.79 3.78
CA GLU A 73 16.75 -1.49 5.12
C GLU A 73 17.41 -0.27 5.76
N LYS A 74 18.73 -0.09 5.53
CA LYS A 74 19.48 1.07 6.03
C LYS A 74 19.06 2.40 5.40
N LEU A 75 18.35 2.35 4.27
CA LEU A 75 17.88 3.51 3.54
C LEU A 75 16.41 3.84 3.84
N LEU A 76 15.71 2.94 4.56
CA LEU A 76 14.29 3.12 4.83
C LEU A 76 14.04 4.26 5.79
N THR A 77 12.95 4.97 5.55
CA THR A 77 12.42 5.97 6.46
C THR A 77 11.53 5.32 7.53
N ARG A 78 11.16 6.09 8.56
CA ARG A 78 10.29 5.60 9.62
C ARG A 78 8.99 5.03 9.04
N GLU A 79 8.59 3.83 9.48
CA GLU A 79 7.39 3.10 9.02
C GLU A 79 7.41 2.68 7.53
N GLU A 80 8.53 2.89 6.84
CA GLU A 80 8.71 2.38 5.50
C GLU A 80 9.01 0.88 5.55
N LYS A 81 8.34 0.10 4.68
CA LYS A 81 8.46 -1.36 4.64
C LYS A 81 8.71 -1.82 3.22
N ILE A 82 9.65 -2.74 3.06
CA ILE A 82 9.90 -3.40 1.80
C ILE A 82 8.74 -4.36 1.51
N GLN A 83 8.14 -4.22 0.35
CA GLN A 83 7.10 -5.09 -0.17
C GLN A 83 7.67 -6.19 -1.07
N TYR A 84 8.64 -5.83 -1.90
CA TYR A 84 9.26 -6.76 -2.85
C TYR A 84 10.65 -6.29 -3.28
N ILE A 85 11.50 -7.26 -3.62
CA ILE A 85 12.82 -7.02 -4.24
C ILE A 85 12.90 -7.89 -5.50
N ALA A 86 13.18 -7.26 -6.64
CA ALA A 86 13.47 -7.94 -7.89
C ALA A 86 14.95 -7.75 -8.24
N LEU A 87 15.69 -8.86 -8.29
CA LEU A 87 17.12 -8.86 -8.62
C LEU A 87 17.32 -8.78 -10.14
N GLN A 88 18.23 -7.93 -10.58
CA GLN A 88 18.70 -7.90 -11.94
C GLN A 88 19.84 -8.89 -12.11
N LYS A 89 19.77 -9.75 -13.10
CA LYS A 89 20.84 -10.72 -13.38
C LYS A 89 21.86 -10.10 -14.34
N LYS A 90 23.05 -9.73 -13.85
CA LYS A 90 24.14 -9.26 -14.73
C LYS A 90 24.64 -10.43 -15.61
N LEU A 91 24.79 -10.17 -16.91
CA LEU A 91 25.16 -11.17 -17.90
C LEU A 91 26.63 -11.59 -17.84
N PHE A 92 27.49 -10.75 -17.31
CA PHE A 92 28.93 -10.96 -17.27
C PHE A 92 29.50 -10.62 -15.89
N PHE A 93 30.33 -11.55 -15.36
CA PHE A 93 31.14 -11.46 -14.12
C PHE A 93 30.33 -11.54 -12.80
N ASN A 94 31.04 -12.03 -11.77
CA ASN A 94 30.58 -12.25 -10.38
C ASN A 94 30.32 -10.94 -9.58
N PHE A 95 29.76 -9.92 -10.21
CA PHE A 95 29.41 -8.69 -9.52
C PHE A 95 28.07 -8.85 -8.79
N SER A 96 27.96 -8.23 -7.65
CA SER A 96 26.67 -8.12 -6.95
C SER A 96 25.61 -7.59 -7.93
N PRO A 97 24.44 -8.24 -8.04
CA PRO A 97 23.39 -7.78 -8.94
C PRO A 97 22.84 -6.43 -8.48
N ASP A 98 22.26 -5.69 -9.41
CA ASP A 98 21.46 -4.55 -9.09
C ASP A 98 20.07 -5.04 -8.61
N ALA A 99 19.36 -4.22 -7.84
CA ALA A 99 18.07 -4.60 -7.30
C ALA A 99 17.04 -3.47 -7.44
N LEU A 100 15.84 -3.84 -7.90
CA LEU A 100 14.65 -3.02 -7.80
C LEU A 100 13.96 -3.35 -6.48
N VAL A 101 13.88 -2.39 -5.59
CA VAL A 101 13.22 -2.50 -4.28
C VAL A 101 11.94 -1.68 -4.30
N LEU A 102 10.83 -2.34 -4.04
CA LEU A 102 9.51 -1.73 -3.94
C LEU A 102 9.14 -1.64 -2.46
N THR A 103 8.84 -0.43 -2.00
CA THR A 103 8.40 -0.18 -0.63
C THR A 103 6.95 0.30 -0.61
N ASN A 104 6.37 0.46 0.55
CA ASN A 104 5.05 1.08 0.70
C ASN A 104 5.05 2.60 0.42
N ARG A 105 6.23 3.25 0.20
CA ARG A 105 6.35 4.70 0.00
C ARG A 105 7.00 5.10 -1.32
N ARG A 106 7.94 4.30 -1.82
CA ARG A 106 8.74 4.64 -2.99
C ARG A 106 9.31 3.40 -3.70
N VAL A 107 9.85 3.65 -4.87
CA VAL A 107 10.68 2.71 -5.62
C VAL A 107 12.13 3.09 -5.41
N ILE A 108 12.99 2.11 -5.13
CA ILE A 108 14.43 2.30 -4.93
C ILE A 108 15.17 1.37 -5.90
N LEU A 109 16.15 1.91 -6.62
CA LEU A 109 17.08 1.13 -7.43
C LEU A 109 18.45 1.15 -6.74
N LEU A 110 18.92 -0.05 -6.38
CA LEU A 110 20.27 -0.26 -5.86
C LEU A 110 21.14 -0.73 -7.00
N LYS A 111 22.09 0.09 -7.45
CA LYS A 111 23.07 -0.26 -8.46
C LYS A 111 24.41 -0.53 -7.79
N THR A 112 24.88 -1.77 -7.92
CA THR A 112 26.17 -2.17 -7.32
C THR A 112 27.30 -2.00 -8.32
N GLY A 113 28.21 -1.09 -8.03
CA GLY A 113 29.42 -0.83 -8.82
C GLY A 113 30.49 -1.91 -8.63
N VAL A 114 31.52 -1.85 -9.49
CA VAL A 114 32.61 -2.84 -9.58
C VAL A 114 33.44 -2.93 -8.28
N LEU A 115 33.58 -1.84 -7.57
CA LEU A 115 34.37 -1.75 -6.31
C LEU A 115 33.50 -1.90 -5.06
N GLY A 116 32.24 -2.38 -5.21
CA GLY A 116 31.32 -2.56 -4.07
C GLY A 116 30.62 -1.26 -3.63
N GLN A 117 30.82 -0.16 -4.31
CA GLN A 117 30.04 1.06 -4.14
C GLN A 117 28.58 0.80 -4.53
N ILE A 118 27.65 1.46 -3.87
CA ILE A 118 26.22 1.36 -4.13
C ILE A 118 25.72 2.74 -4.53
N ASP A 119 25.26 2.85 -5.77
CA ASP A 119 24.53 4.01 -6.24
C ASP A 119 23.04 3.77 -5.98
N VAL A 120 22.41 4.73 -5.35
CA VAL A 120 20.98 4.66 -5.00
C VAL A 120 20.22 5.70 -5.81
N TRP A 121 19.25 5.24 -6.57
CA TRP A 121 18.24 6.10 -7.17
C TRP A 121 16.88 5.76 -6.55
N ASP A 122 16.07 6.76 -6.20
CA ASP A 122 14.75 6.52 -5.69
C ASP A 122 13.73 7.54 -6.18
N THR A 123 12.46 7.14 -6.17
CA THR A 123 11.33 8.02 -6.47
C THR A 123 10.09 7.57 -5.71
N ILE A 124 9.35 8.54 -5.18
CA ILE A 124 8.08 8.28 -4.49
C ILE A 124 6.98 7.90 -5.50
N TRP A 125 6.01 7.09 -5.07
CA TRP A 125 4.93 6.61 -5.92
C TRP A 125 4.20 7.72 -6.67
N ARG A 126 4.01 8.86 -6.05
CA ARG A 126 3.34 10.02 -6.63
C ARG A 126 4.02 10.61 -7.86
N ASN A 127 5.33 10.40 -8.02
CA ASN A 127 6.10 10.88 -9.16
C ASN A 127 6.12 9.89 -10.32
N ILE A 128 5.63 8.67 -10.14
CA ILE A 128 5.48 7.68 -11.20
C ILE A 128 4.16 7.96 -11.90
N LEU A 129 4.23 8.14 -13.22
CA LEU A 129 3.10 8.44 -14.09
C LEU A 129 2.51 7.19 -14.70
N ASP A 130 3.37 6.25 -15.09
CA ASP A 130 3.01 4.99 -15.75
C ASP A 130 4.16 3.98 -15.57
N ALA A 131 3.84 2.71 -15.54
CA ALA A 131 4.80 1.63 -15.52
C ALA A 131 4.51 0.66 -16.65
N ARG A 132 5.53 0.25 -17.40
CA ARG A 132 5.42 -0.71 -18.49
C ARG A 132 6.35 -1.89 -18.29
N ILE A 133 5.88 -3.07 -18.70
CA ILE A 133 6.69 -4.29 -18.70
C ILE A 133 6.81 -4.83 -20.11
N GLN A 134 8.01 -5.23 -20.48
CA GLN A 134 8.30 -6.00 -21.69
C GLN A 134 8.86 -7.37 -21.26
N ILE A 135 8.13 -8.43 -21.55
CA ILE A 135 8.52 -9.80 -21.21
C ILE A 135 9.17 -10.42 -22.46
N GLY A 136 10.48 -10.49 -22.44
CA GLY A 136 11.26 -11.15 -23.49
C GLY A 136 11.37 -12.67 -23.30
N VAL A 137 12.10 -13.35 -24.18
CA VAL A 137 12.29 -14.81 -24.12
C VAL A 137 13.07 -15.21 -22.87
N LEU A 138 14.17 -14.53 -22.54
CA LEU A 138 15.05 -14.85 -21.41
C LEU A 138 14.96 -13.82 -20.28
N ARG A 139 14.68 -12.57 -20.57
CA ARG A 139 14.71 -11.43 -19.66
C ARG A 139 13.53 -10.53 -19.87
N SER A 140 13.19 -9.80 -18.83
CA SER A 140 12.15 -8.78 -18.84
C SER A 140 12.75 -7.41 -18.55
N ILE A 141 12.07 -6.39 -19.03
CA ILE A 141 12.40 -4.97 -18.84
C ILE A 141 11.17 -4.30 -18.22
N ILE A 142 11.39 -3.52 -17.18
CA ILE A 142 10.38 -2.61 -16.63
C ILE A 142 10.83 -1.19 -16.93
N THR A 143 9.95 -0.39 -17.51
CA THR A 143 10.15 1.04 -17.72
C THR A 143 9.19 1.80 -16.83
N LEU A 144 9.75 2.70 -16.00
CA LEU A 144 8.99 3.62 -15.18
C LEU A 144 9.01 4.99 -15.84
N HIS A 145 7.86 5.50 -16.22
CA HIS A 145 7.70 6.88 -16.68
C HIS A 145 7.49 7.78 -15.46
N THR A 146 8.42 8.69 -15.21
CA THR A 146 8.37 9.58 -14.04
C THR A 146 8.35 11.05 -14.47
N ASN A 147 7.99 11.94 -13.54
CA ASN A 147 8.06 13.39 -13.78
C ASN A 147 9.48 13.89 -14.13
N ALA A 148 10.52 13.13 -13.77
CA ALA A 148 11.93 13.47 -14.03
C ALA A 148 12.50 12.78 -15.28
N GLY A 149 11.70 11.96 -15.98
CA GLY A 149 12.11 11.18 -17.15
C GLY A 149 11.90 9.66 -16.94
N ASP A 150 12.30 8.92 -17.96
CA ASP A 150 12.12 7.47 -18.00
C ASP A 150 13.28 6.73 -17.29
N VAL A 151 12.92 5.74 -16.50
CA VAL A 151 13.87 4.86 -15.82
C VAL A 151 13.66 3.44 -16.32
N VAL A 152 14.70 2.89 -16.95
CA VAL A 152 14.65 1.54 -17.54
C VAL A 152 15.39 0.56 -16.63
N ILE A 153 14.71 -0.52 -16.27
CA ILE A 153 15.18 -1.58 -15.39
C ILE A 153 15.24 -2.86 -16.21
N GLU A 154 16.43 -3.19 -16.67
CA GLU A 154 16.68 -4.30 -17.56
C GLU A 154 17.10 -5.58 -16.81
N ASN A 155 17.19 -6.69 -17.55
CA ASN A 155 17.76 -7.94 -17.06
C ASN A 155 17.05 -8.58 -15.86
N LEU A 156 15.76 -8.32 -15.68
CA LEU A 156 14.93 -8.99 -14.69
C LEU A 156 14.55 -10.40 -15.18
N LEU A 157 14.45 -11.36 -14.27
CA LEU A 157 13.82 -12.65 -14.55
C LEU A 157 12.29 -12.43 -14.72
N LYS A 158 11.63 -13.33 -15.49
CA LYS A 158 10.21 -13.17 -15.82
C LYS A 158 9.30 -13.10 -14.58
N THR A 159 9.44 -14.05 -13.67
CA THR A 159 8.58 -14.13 -12.49
C THR A 159 8.77 -12.92 -11.57
N PRO A 160 10.01 -12.54 -11.16
CA PRO A 160 10.21 -11.32 -10.39
C PRO A 160 9.73 -10.05 -11.08
N ALA A 161 9.93 -9.95 -12.39
CA ALA A 161 9.46 -8.79 -13.16
C ALA A 161 7.93 -8.69 -13.16
N SER A 162 7.23 -9.80 -13.38
CA SER A 162 5.77 -9.82 -13.37
C SER A 162 5.19 -9.50 -11.99
N ARG A 163 5.82 -10.00 -10.91
CA ARG A 163 5.41 -9.65 -9.55
C ARG A 163 5.67 -8.18 -9.20
N ALA A 164 6.85 -7.69 -9.55
CA ALA A 164 7.18 -6.28 -9.37
C ALA A 164 6.21 -5.38 -10.15
N TYR A 165 5.89 -5.75 -11.39
CA TYR A 165 4.93 -5.01 -12.21
C TYR A 165 3.51 -5.00 -11.62
N ALA A 166 3.05 -6.13 -11.07
CA ALA A 166 1.75 -6.18 -10.40
C ALA A 166 1.67 -5.20 -9.20
N ILE A 167 2.74 -5.12 -8.41
CA ILE A 167 2.83 -4.16 -7.30
C ILE A 167 2.86 -2.71 -7.83
N LEU A 168 3.59 -2.46 -8.93
CA LEU A 168 3.64 -1.14 -9.57
C LEU A 168 2.24 -0.69 -10.00
N GLN A 169 1.46 -1.57 -10.63
CA GLN A 169 0.09 -1.28 -11.06
C GLN A 169 -0.84 -1.02 -9.86
N GLU A 170 -0.75 -1.83 -8.81
CA GLU A 170 -1.54 -1.64 -7.58
C GLU A 170 -1.24 -0.28 -6.92
N GLN A 171 0.03 0.14 -6.90
CA GLN A 171 0.42 1.44 -6.34
C GLN A 171 0.01 2.61 -7.25
N GLU A 172 0.02 2.41 -8.56
CA GLU A 172 -0.45 3.39 -9.54
C GLU A 172 -1.95 3.66 -9.37
N GLU A 173 -2.77 2.60 -9.31
CA GLU A 173 -4.22 2.71 -9.05
C GLU A 173 -4.50 3.43 -7.73
N ARG A 174 -3.78 3.05 -6.66
CA ARG A 174 -3.93 3.68 -5.35
C ARG A 174 -3.57 5.17 -5.39
N THR A 175 -2.47 5.52 -6.06
CA THR A 175 -2.04 6.91 -6.17
C THR A 175 -3.00 7.75 -7.02
N ALA A 176 -3.56 7.16 -8.09
CA ALA A 176 -4.58 7.80 -8.91
C ALA A 176 -5.86 8.09 -8.11
N GLU A 177 -6.33 7.14 -7.30
CA GLU A 177 -7.49 7.31 -6.44
C GLU A 177 -7.25 8.39 -5.36
N GLU A 178 -6.07 8.41 -4.75
CA GLU A 178 -5.69 9.44 -3.77
C GLU A 178 -5.61 10.85 -4.40
N ARG A 179 -5.23 10.96 -5.68
CA ARG A 179 -5.26 12.25 -6.42
C ARG A 179 -6.70 12.69 -6.65
N ARG A 180 -7.54 11.79 -7.14
CA ARG A 180 -8.95 12.07 -7.41
C ARG A 180 -9.69 12.50 -6.14
N GLN A 181 -9.44 11.84 -5.02
CA GLN A 181 -10.06 12.20 -3.75
C GLN A 181 -9.64 13.60 -3.29
N ARG A 182 -8.36 13.96 -3.43
CA ARG A 182 -7.87 15.31 -3.13
C ARG A 182 -8.51 16.38 -4.01
N GLU A 183 -8.60 16.15 -5.31
CA GLU A 183 -9.26 17.09 -6.23
C GLU A 183 -10.73 17.32 -5.87
N ILE A 184 -11.45 16.26 -5.48
CA ILE A 184 -12.83 16.36 -5.01
C ILE A 184 -12.90 17.18 -3.71
N GLU A 185 -11.98 16.96 -2.79
CA GLU A 185 -11.94 17.63 -1.50
C GLU A 185 -11.54 19.11 -1.65
N GLU A 186 -10.58 19.42 -2.51
CA GLU A 186 -10.20 20.79 -2.90
C GLU A 186 -11.37 21.52 -3.59
N THR A 187 -12.08 20.85 -4.51
CA THR A 187 -13.26 21.42 -5.18
C THR A 187 -14.38 21.69 -4.19
N ARG A 188 -14.60 20.79 -3.23
CA ARG A 188 -15.58 21.00 -2.15
C ARG A 188 -15.20 22.17 -1.23
N ALA A 189 -13.91 22.27 -0.88
CA ALA A 189 -13.41 23.38 -0.08
C ALA A 189 -13.49 24.73 -0.81
N ALA A 190 -13.18 24.74 -2.13
CA ALA A 190 -13.24 25.93 -2.97
C ALA A 190 -14.68 26.41 -3.24
N SER A 191 -15.65 25.48 -3.29
CA SER A 191 -17.07 25.81 -3.50
C SER A 191 -17.78 26.33 -2.24
N GLY A 192 -17.03 26.67 -1.18
CA GLY A 192 -17.58 27.23 0.05
C GLY A 192 -18.57 26.26 0.68
N GLY A 193 -18.03 25.17 1.25
CA GLY A 193 -18.84 24.06 1.73
C GLY A 193 -19.95 24.50 2.66
N VAL A 194 -21.17 24.39 2.19
CA VAL A 194 -22.31 24.21 3.09
C VAL A 194 -22.19 22.79 3.64
N ILE A 195 -21.49 22.66 4.77
CA ILE A 195 -21.46 21.44 5.54
C ILE A 195 -22.85 21.22 6.11
N ILE A 196 -23.68 20.46 5.39
CA ILE A 196 -24.88 19.87 5.99
C ILE A 196 -24.42 18.59 6.69
N ASN A 197 -23.72 18.75 7.80
CA ASN A 197 -23.50 17.72 8.81
C ASN A 197 -23.54 18.38 10.17
N SER A 198 -24.75 18.76 10.60
CA SER A 198 -25.04 18.93 12.02
C SER A 198 -26.02 17.85 12.41
N PRO A 199 -25.76 17.09 13.49
CA PRO A 199 -26.80 16.27 14.11
C PRO A 199 -27.91 17.21 14.60
N PRO A 200 -29.18 16.78 14.66
CA PRO A 200 -30.31 17.65 14.98
C PRO A 200 -30.20 18.16 16.41
N ALA A 201 -29.74 19.40 16.57
CA ALA A 201 -29.98 20.15 17.76
C ALA A 201 -31.40 20.66 17.67
N VAL A 202 -32.24 20.13 18.52
CA VAL A 202 -33.64 20.59 18.74
C VAL A 202 -33.59 22.00 19.28
N SER A 203 -33.89 23.02 18.44
CA SER A 203 -34.31 24.34 18.92
C SER A 203 -35.18 25.02 17.86
N SER A 204 -36.36 25.30 18.25
CA SER A 204 -37.44 26.19 17.78
C SER A 204 -36.98 27.28 16.77
N GLY A 205 -37.29 27.05 15.48
CA GLY A 205 -37.05 28.00 14.36
C GLY A 205 -37.58 27.49 13.01
N ALA A 206 -38.52 26.55 12.99
CA ALA A 206 -38.91 25.82 11.79
C ALA A 206 -39.58 26.64 10.67
N GLN A 207 -39.97 27.90 10.92
CA GLN A 207 -40.65 28.71 9.90
C GLN A 207 -39.70 29.59 9.05
N SER A 208 -38.54 29.97 9.55
CA SER A 208 -37.58 30.80 8.79
C SER A 208 -36.79 29.99 7.74
N ASP A 209 -36.53 28.71 8.03
CA ASP A 209 -35.72 27.86 7.15
C ASP A 209 -36.48 27.39 5.92
N CYS A 210 -37.79 27.15 6.02
CA CYS A 210 -38.63 26.75 4.89
C CYS A 210 -38.81 27.85 3.86
N THR A 211 -38.91 29.10 4.29
CA THR A 211 -39.04 30.26 3.38
C THR A 211 -37.75 30.54 2.64
N ALA A 212 -36.60 30.36 3.26
CA ALA A 212 -35.29 30.48 2.64
C ALA A 212 -35.07 29.37 1.58
N ALA A 213 -35.42 28.13 1.92
CA ALA A 213 -35.33 26.98 1.01
C ALA A 213 -36.24 27.12 -0.24
N LEU A 214 -37.45 27.64 -0.07
CA LEU A 214 -38.36 27.92 -1.18
C LEU A 214 -37.90 29.05 -2.09
N LYS A 215 -37.24 30.09 -1.55
CA LYS A 215 -36.61 31.15 -2.35
C LYS A 215 -35.46 30.62 -3.20
N GLN A 216 -34.57 29.86 -2.61
CA GLN A 216 -33.46 29.23 -3.33
C GLN A 216 -33.96 28.27 -4.44
N LEU A 217 -34.98 27.50 -4.16
CA LEU A 217 -35.58 26.60 -5.14
C LEU A 217 -36.16 27.35 -6.34
N LYS A 218 -36.76 28.52 -6.09
CA LYS A 218 -37.30 29.40 -7.14
C LYS A 218 -36.16 30.02 -7.99
N GLU A 219 -35.09 30.46 -7.38
CA GLU A 219 -33.90 30.97 -8.10
C GLU A 219 -33.26 29.91 -9.00
N LEU A 220 -33.21 28.65 -8.56
CA LEU A 220 -32.71 27.54 -9.38
C LEU A 220 -33.60 27.29 -10.61
N LEU A 221 -34.90 27.43 -10.48
CA LEU A 221 -35.84 27.32 -11.60
C LEU A 221 -35.67 28.48 -12.58
N GLU A 222 -35.60 29.73 -12.06
CA GLU A 222 -35.41 30.94 -12.88
C GLU A 222 -34.11 30.95 -13.66
N ASN A 223 -33.06 30.36 -13.07
CA ASN A 223 -31.75 30.18 -13.72
C ASN A 223 -31.68 28.95 -14.64
N GLY A 224 -32.78 28.21 -14.81
CA GLY A 224 -32.81 27.03 -15.68
C GLY A 224 -32.02 25.81 -15.21
N LEU A 225 -31.61 25.78 -13.93
CA LEU A 225 -30.80 24.72 -13.33
C LEU A 225 -31.63 23.50 -12.90
N ILE A 226 -32.96 23.67 -12.77
CA ILE A 226 -33.92 22.59 -12.52
C ILE A 226 -35.14 22.75 -13.42
N THR A 227 -35.78 21.63 -13.70
CA THR A 227 -37.02 21.59 -14.48
C THR A 227 -38.24 21.94 -13.62
N GLN A 228 -39.35 22.35 -14.26
CA GLN A 228 -40.61 22.65 -13.59
C GLN A 228 -41.12 21.47 -12.75
N GLY A 229 -40.97 20.23 -13.22
CA GLY A 229 -41.39 19.04 -12.51
C GLY A 229 -40.54 18.77 -11.24
N GLU A 230 -39.23 18.99 -11.32
CA GLU A 230 -38.35 18.88 -10.16
C GLU A 230 -38.60 19.97 -9.12
N TYR A 231 -38.93 21.17 -9.56
CA TYR A 231 -39.33 22.27 -8.70
C TYR A 231 -40.60 21.92 -7.91
N GLU A 232 -41.64 21.44 -8.57
CA GLU A 232 -42.92 21.09 -7.93
C GLU A 232 -42.77 19.93 -6.94
N ALA A 233 -42.00 18.89 -7.30
CA ALA A 233 -41.75 17.76 -6.43
C ALA A 233 -41.00 18.18 -5.13
N LYS A 234 -39.94 19.01 -5.27
CA LYS A 234 -39.17 19.51 -4.12
C LYS A 234 -39.96 20.51 -3.30
N ARG A 235 -40.78 21.36 -3.91
CA ARG A 235 -41.69 22.29 -3.22
C ARG A 235 -42.69 21.56 -2.35
N GLN A 236 -43.33 20.48 -2.85
CA GLN A 236 -44.24 19.66 -2.07
C GLN A 236 -43.53 18.98 -0.90
N ALA A 237 -42.32 18.47 -1.10
CA ALA A 237 -41.52 17.86 -0.04
C ALA A 237 -41.15 18.86 1.08
N ILE A 238 -40.92 20.13 0.76
CA ILE A 238 -40.65 21.17 1.76
C ILE A 238 -41.93 21.53 2.49
N LEU A 239 -43.03 21.69 1.79
CA LEU A 239 -44.37 22.05 2.37
C LEU A 239 -44.96 20.93 3.24
N SER A 240 -44.64 19.67 2.95
CA SER A 240 -45.11 18.53 3.79
C SER A 240 -44.35 18.39 5.11
N ARG A 241 -43.34 19.20 5.34
CA ARG A 241 -42.59 19.26 6.63
C ARG A 241 -42.99 20.43 7.52
N LEU A 242 -43.93 21.28 7.06
CA LEU A 242 -44.57 22.35 7.83
C LEU A 242 -45.75 21.83 8.62
#